data_b6ae732042643038ca03520f29a7c29e
#
_entry.id   b6ae732042643038ca03520f29a7c29e
#
_cell.length_a   1.000
_cell.length_b   1.000
_cell.length_c   1.000
_cell.angle_alpha   90.00
_cell.angle_beta   90.00
_cell.angle_gamma   90.00
#
_symmetry.space_group_name_H-M   'P 1'
#
loop_
_entity.id
_entity.type
_entity.pdbx_description
1 polymer ?
#
loop_
_entity_poly.entity_id
_entity_poly.type
_entity_poly.pdbx_seq_one_letter_code
_entity_poly.pdbx_strand_id
1 'polypeptide(L)'
;MELDQARDFVRQHHRAVLTTIRDDGSPQLSPVAVAVDAEGRLVVSTRETAVKTRNLRKRPTAWLCIFTDAFFGPWIQVEGEVTIVSLPDAMDLLVEYYRSVGGEHPDWDEYRAAMEQERREVLQITPRRAGPDVSG
;
A
#
# COMPACT_ATOMS: atom_id res chain seq x y z
N MET A 1 19.26 3.16 -3.04
CA MET A 1 18.57 3.71 -1.83
C MET A 1 18.44 2.61 -0.78
N GLU A 2 18.74 2.94 0.45
CA GLU A 2 18.54 2.01 1.56
C GLU A 2 17.06 1.86 1.87
N LEU A 3 16.64 0.67 2.31
CA LEU A 3 15.23 0.39 2.59
C LEU A 3 14.67 1.26 3.71
N ASP A 4 15.47 1.58 4.73
CA ASP A 4 15.02 2.46 5.81
C ASP A 4 14.78 3.88 5.34
N GLN A 5 15.55 4.37 4.39
CA GLN A 5 15.30 5.67 3.76
C GLN A 5 13.98 5.66 2.99
N ALA A 6 13.68 4.56 2.31
CA ALA A 6 12.40 4.40 1.62
C ALA A 6 11.23 4.38 2.60
N ARG A 7 11.36 3.68 3.72
CA ARG A 7 10.34 3.67 4.78
C ARG A 7 10.09 5.07 5.34
N ASP A 8 11.15 5.83 5.59
CA ASP A 8 11.02 7.20 6.08
C ASP A 8 10.31 8.11 5.06
N PHE A 9 10.60 7.92 3.78
CA PHE A 9 9.89 8.65 2.73
C PHE A 9 8.39 8.36 2.74
N VAL A 10 8.01 7.09 2.87
CA VAL A 10 6.60 6.68 2.91
C VAL A 10 5.89 7.20 4.16
N ARG A 11 6.58 7.27 5.31
CA ARG A 11 5.98 7.84 6.53
C ARG A 11 5.56 9.29 6.35
N GLN A 12 6.22 10.02 5.47
CA GLN A 12 5.94 11.43 5.20
C GLN A 12 5.05 11.64 3.96
N HIS A 13 5.03 10.69 3.03
CA HIS A 13 4.34 10.83 1.75
C HIS A 13 3.55 9.57 1.46
N HIS A 14 2.23 9.69 1.36
CA HIS A 14 1.33 8.55 1.27
C HIS A 14 0.74 8.31 -0.13
N ARG A 15 1.04 9.16 -1.09
CA ARG A 15 0.52 9.03 -2.46
C ARG A 15 1.39 8.11 -3.28
N ALA A 16 0.77 7.11 -3.88
CA ALA A 16 1.51 6.16 -4.69
C ALA A 16 0.68 5.64 -5.86
N VAL A 17 1.38 5.08 -6.83
CA VAL A 17 0.79 4.22 -7.85
C VAL A 17 1.32 2.83 -7.59
N LEU A 18 0.41 1.87 -7.44
CA LEU A 18 0.71 0.47 -7.22
C LEU A 18 0.58 -0.28 -8.54
N THR A 19 1.59 -1.08 -8.86
CA THR A 19 1.63 -1.92 -10.05
C THR A 19 1.63 -3.38 -9.67
N THR A 20 0.74 -4.15 -10.28
CA THR A 20 0.68 -5.61 -10.18
C THR A 20 0.66 -6.20 -11.59
N ILE A 21 0.86 -7.51 -11.70
CA ILE A 21 0.97 -8.17 -13.01
C ILE A 21 -0.25 -9.05 -13.25
N ARG A 22 -0.89 -8.86 -14.40
CA ARG A 22 -2.02 -9.65 -14.85
C ARG A 22 -1.57 -11.04 -15.36
N ASP A 23 -2.56 -11.93 -15.55
CA ASP A 23 -2.29 -13.28 -16.04
C ASP A 23 -1.56 -13.31 -17.37
N ASP A 24 -1.77 -12.32 -18.24
CA ASP A 24 -1.10 -12.21 -19.54
C ASP A 24 0.28 -11.55 -19.48
N GLY A 25 0.74 -11.21 -18.26
CA GLY A 25 2.03 -10.55 -18.05
C GLY A 25 2.01 -9.03 -18.16
N SER A 26 0.86 -8.42 -18.49
CA SER A 26 0.77 -6.98 -18.60
C SER A 26 0.60 -6.33 -17.21
N PRO A 27 1.10 -5.10 -17.02
CA PRO A 27 0.95 -4.41 -15.74
C PRO A 27 -0.46 -3.83 -15.55
N GLN A 28 -0.93 -3.85 -14.30
CA GLN A 28 -2.13 -3.15 -13.89
C GLN A 28 -1.72 -2.11 -12.85
N LEU A 29 -2.05 -0.85 -13.08
CA LEU A 29 -1.63 0.28 -12.25
C LEU A 29 -2.86 0.96 -11.67
N SER A 30 -2.77 1.36 -10.39
CA SER A 30 -3.84 2.15 -9.76
C SER A 30 -3.27 3.06 -8.67
N PRO A 31 -3.88 4.25 -8.48
CA PRO A 31 -3.49 5.11 -7.35
C PRO A 31 -3.94 4.50 -6.04
N VAL A 32 -3.07 4.60 -5.04
CA VAL A 32 -3.32 4.10 -3.69
C VAL A 32 -2.74 5.07 -2.67
N ALA A 33 -3.23 4.99 -1.43
CA ALA A 33 -2.54 5.57 -0.30
C ALA A 33 -1.72 4.47 0.37
N VAL A 34 -0.48 4.77 0.74
CA VAL A 34 0.45 3.81 1.33
C VAL A 34 0.95 4.32 2.68
N ALA A 35 1.06 3.42 3.66
CA ALA A 35 1.60 3.70 4.98
C ALA A 35 2.68 2.68 5.33
N VAL A 36 3.33 2.85 6.47
CA VAL A 36 4.31 1.89 7.00
C VAL A 36 3.77 1.36 8.33
N ASP A 37 3.77 0.03 8.50
CA ASP A 37 3.34 -0.58 9.75
C ASP A 37 4.49 -0.66 10.78
N ALA A 38 4.18 -1.19 11.97
CA ALA A 38 5.14 -1.28 13.07
C ALA A 38 6.34 -2.18 12.74
N GLU A 39 6.19 -3.12 11.82
CA GLU A 39 7.25 -4.03 11.39
C GLU A 39 8.03 -3.53 10.17
N GLY A 40 7.73 -2.32 9.70
CA GLY A 40 8.43 -1.73 8.55
C GLY A 40 7.95 -2.22 7.19
N ARG A 41 6.77 -2.85 7.12
CA ARG A 41 6.14 -3.22 5.86
C ARG A 41 5.33 -2.04 5.34
N LEU A 42 5.26 -1.92 4.02
CA LEU A 42 4.34 -0.96 3.40
C LEU A 42 2.95 -1.57 3.39
N VAL A 43 1.94 -0.78 3.72
CA VAL A 43 0.56 -1.29 3.83
C VAL A 43 -0.39 -0.47 2.98
N VAL A 44 -1.32 -1.18 2.32
CA VAL A 44 -2.34 -0.60 1.45
C VAL A 44 -3.67 -1.30 1.73
N SER A 45 -4.74 -0.53 1.84
CA SER A 45 -6.11 -1.06 1.91
C SER A 45 -6.63 -1.32 0.51
N THR A 46 -7.26 -2.47 0.30
CA THR A 46 -7.83 -2.84 -1.00
C THR A 46 -9.13 -3.63 -0.79
N ARG A 47 -9.93 -3.72 -1.84
CA ARG A 47 -11.11 -4.61 -1.83
C ARG A 47 -10.72 -6.00 -2.27
N GLU A 48 -11.34 -7.00 -1.67
CA GLU A 48 -11.14 -8.42 -2.03
C GLU A 48 -11.34 -8.65 -3.53
N THR A 49 -12.29 -7.95 -4.15
CA THR A 49 -12.67 -8.11 -5.56
C THR A 49 -11.86 -7.26 -6.53
N ALA A 50 -10.95 -6.42 -6.05
CA ALA A 50 -10.15 -5.57 -6.92
C ALA A 50 -9.21 -6.41 -7.80
N VAL A 51 -8.94 -5.93 -9.01
CA VAL A 51 -8.04 -6.62 -9.95
C VAL A 51 -6.65 -6.80 -9.35
N LYS A 52 -6.12 -5.75 -8.69
CA LYS A 52 -4.81 -5.82 -8.03
C LYS A 52 -4.76 -6.91 -6.96
N THR A 53 -5.83 -7.09 -6.22
CA THR A 53 -5.89 -8.11 -5.18
C THR A 53 -5.85 -9.52 -5.77
N ARG A 54 -6.61 -9.75 -6.84
CA ARG A 54 -6.59 -11.04 -7.55
C ARG A 54 -5.23 -11.32 -8.18
N ASN A 55 -4.61 -10.31 -8.77
CA ASN A 55 -3.27 -10.44 -9.35
C ASN A 55 -2.25 -10.84 -8.28
N LEU A 56 -2.30 -10.20 -7.11
CA LEU A 56 -1.36 -10.45 -6.02
C LEU A 56 -1.54 -11.82 -5.36
N ARG A 57 -2.75 -12.37 -5.36
CA ARG A 57 -2.96 -13.75 -4.88
C ARG A 57 -2.20 -14.76 -5.73
N LYS A 58 -2.06 -14.50 -7.01
CA LYS A 58 -1.37 -15.40 -7.94
C LYS A 58 0.12 -15.08 -8.07
N ARG A 59 0.46 -13.80 -8.07
CA ARG A 59 1.82 -13.30 -8.26
C ARG A 59 2.08 -12.22 -7.21
N PRO A 60 2.60 -12.60 -6.03
CA PRO A 60 2.64 -11.72 -4.85
C PRO A 60 3.80 -10.74 -4.86
N THR A 61 4.15 -10.18 -5.99
CA THR A 61 5.15 -9.12 -6.11
C THR A 61 4.48 -7.84 -6.60
N ALA A 62 4.81 -6.73 -5.97
CA ALA A 62 4.28 -5.42 -6.32
C ALA A 62 5.38 -4.38 -6.45
N TRP A 63 5.10 -3.36 -7.24
CA TRP A 63 5.96 -2.20 -7.42
C TRP A 63 5.13 -0.96 -7.09
N LEU A 64 5.73 -0.03 -6.34
CA LEU A 64 5.10 1.25 -6.02
C LEU A 64 5.98 2.38 -6.49
N CYS A 65 5.37 3.37 -7.11
CA CYS A 65 5.96 4.69 -7.27
C CYS A 65 5.34 5.60 -6.22
N ILE A 66 6.13 6.09 -5.26
CA ILE A 66 5.65 6.93 -4.16
C ILE A 66 6.17 8.35 -4.43
N PHE A 67 5.28 9.33 -4.32
CA PHE A 67 5.60 10.72 -4.66
C PHE A 67 5.00 11.69 -3.66
N THR A 68 5.46 12.94 -3.73
CA THR A 68 5.01 14.02 -2.85
C THR A 68 3.79 14.72 -3.45
N ASP A 69 3.26 15.71 -2.72
CA ASP A 69 2.18 16.55 -3.23
C ASP A 69 2.62 17.40 -4.43
N ALA A 70 3.93 17.67 -4.57
CA ALA A 70 4.49 18.35 -5.74
C ALA A 70 4.71 17.30 -6.84
N PHE A 71 4.00 17.41 -7.96
CA PHE A 71 4.03 16.39 -9.00
C PHE A 71 5.44 16.11 -9.54
N PHE A 72 6.25 17.17 -9.75
CA PHE A 72 7.63 17.02 -10.21
C PHE A 72 8.64 17.00 -9.06
N GLY A 73 8.19 16.82 -7.83
CA GLY A 73 9.06 16.71 -6.67
C GLY A 73 9.78 15.37 -6.57
N PRO A 74 10.41 15.10 -5.44
CA PRO A 74 11.04 13.80 -5.19
C PRO A 74 10.06 12.64 -5.31
N TRP A 75 10.57 11.51 -5.78
CA TRP A 75 9.79 10.27 -5.84
C TRP A 75 10.73 9.08 -5.64
N ILE A 76 10.17 7.97 -5.21
CA ILE A 76 10.91 6.70 -5.07
C ILE A 76 10.12 5.56 -5.67
N GLN A 77 10.83 4.51 -6.06
CA GLN A 77 10.22 3.24 -6.42
C GLN A 77 10.58 2.21 -5.37
N VAL A 78 9.61 1.39 -4.99
CA VAL A 78 9.82 0.26 -4.08
C VAL A 78 9.24 -0.99 -4.72
N GLU A 79 10.03 -2.06 -4.72
CA GLU A 79 9.60 -3.40 -5.11
C GLU A 79 9.52 -4.25 -3.86
N GLY A 80 8.47 -5.04 -3.72
CA GLY A 80 8.32 -5.89 -2.55
C GLY A 80 7.42 -7.09 -2.75
N GLU A 81 7.49 -8.00 -1.80
CA GLU A 81 6.67 -9.19 -1.72
C GLU A 81 5.44 -8.91 -0.87
N VAL A 82 4.29 -9.40 -1.31
CA VAL A 82 3.00 -9.06 -0.72
C VAL A 82 2.41 -10.24 0.03
N THR A 83 1.97 -9.98 1.27
CA THR A 83 1.08 -10.86 2.03
C THR A 83 -0.27 -10.19 2.12
N ILE A 84 -1.35 -10.93 1.84
CA ILE A 84 -2.71 -10.42 1.90
C ILE A 84 -3.33 -10.88 3.22
N VAL A 85 -3.84 -9.94 4.00
CA VAL A 85 -4.54 -10.22 5.25
C VAL A 85 -6.01 -9.90 5.07
N SER A 86 -6.87 -10.90 5.33
CA SER A 86 -8.31 -10.79 5.16
C SER A 86 -9.01 -10.51 6.50
N LEU A 87 -10.27 -10.04 6.44
CA LEU A 87 -11.11 -9.92 7.61
C LEU A 87 -11.42 -11.31 8.19
N PRO A 88 -11.57 -11.46 9.51
CA PRO A 88 -11.56 -10.39 10.53
C PRO A 88 -10.17 -9.95 10.97
N ASP A 89 -9.11 -10.68 10.63
CA ASP A 89 -7.74 -10.40 11.09
C ASP A 89 -7.23 -9.03 10.61
N ALA A 90 -7.73 -8.58 9.45
CA ALA A 90 -7.29 -7.31 8.86
C ALA A 90 -7.85 -6.07 9.59
N MET A 91 -8.86 -6.19 10.47
CA MET A 91 -9.55 -5.01 10.99
C MET A 91 -8.64 -4.06 11.75
N ASP A 92 -7.84 -4.56 12.68
CA ASP A 92 -6.95 -3.70 13.45
C ASP A 92 -5.86 -3.07 12.56
N LEU A 93 -5.41 -3.81 11.54
CA LEU A 93 -4.45 -3.29 10.56
C LEU A 93 -5.08 -2.17 9.72
N LEU A 94 -6.35 -2.30 9.35
CA LEU A 94 -7.08 -1.25 8.62
C LEU A 94 -7.24 0.02 9.45
N VAL A 95 -7.52 -0.12 10.75
CA VAL A 95 -7.61 1.01 11.67
C VAL A 95 -6.27 1.74 11.76
N GLU A 96 -5.19 1.02 11.96
CA GLU A 96 -3.85 1.63 12.04
C GLU A 96 -3.43 2.27 10.71
N TYR A 97 -3.75 1.64 9.59
CA TYR A 97 -3.52 2.21 8.27
C TYR A 97 -4.26 3.55 8.11
N TYR A 98 -5.53 3.59 8.46
CA TYR A 98 -6.31 4.82 8.37
C TYR A 98 -5.69 5.93 9.23
N ARG A 99 -5.32 5.62 10.48
CA ARG A 99 -4.67 6.60 11.37
C ARG A 99 -3.40 7.17 10.76
N SER A 100 -2.61 6.34 10.12
CA SER A 100 -1.34 6.77 9.50
C SER A 100 -1.56 7.71 8.32
N VAL A 101 -2.60 7.48 7.53
CA VAL A 101 -2.87 8.23 6.30
C VAL A 101 -3.79 9.42 6.54
N GLY A 102 -4.83 9.23 7.34
CA GLY A 102 -5.92 10.20 7.49
C GLY A 102 -6.12 10.77 8.89
N GLY A 103 -5.37 10.29 9.90
CA GLY A 103 -5.55 10.69 11.29
C GLY A 103 -6.71 9.97 11.95
N GLU A 104 -7.24 10.55 13.05
CA GLU A 104 -8.34 9.93 13.77
C GLU A 104 -9.65 10.01 12.99
N HIS A 105 -10.34 8.90 12.88
CA HIS A 105 -11.65 8.85 12.25
C HIS A 105 -12.70 9.40 13.25
N PRO A 106 -13.68 10.20 12.79
CA PRO A 106 -14.72 10.73 13.69
C PRO A 106 -15.65 9.65 14.25
N ASP A 107 -15.75 8.49 13.62
CA ASP A 107 -16.62 7.39 14.06
C ASP A 107 -16.02 6.04 13.64
N TRP A 108 -15.29 5.42 14.56
CA TRP A 108 -14.62 4.14 14.28
C TRP A 108 -15.61 2.99 14.06
N ASP A 109 -16.79 3.03 14.69
CA ASP A 109 -17.78 1.97 14.45
C ASP A 109 -18.32 2.03 13.02
N GLU A 110 -18.56 3.23 12.51
CA GLU A 110 -18.93 3.45 11.10
C GLU A 110 -17.83 2.96 10.17
N TYR A 111 -16.56 3.31 10.45
CA TYR A 111 -15.42 2.88 9.65
C TYR A 111 -15.33 1.34 9.60
N ARG A 112 -15.43 0.67 10.77
CA ARG A 112 -15.36 -0.78 10.83
C ARG A 112 -16.48 -1.44 10.03
N ALA A 113 -17.70 -0.94 10.15
CA ALA A 113 -18.84 -1.43 9.37
C ALA A 113 -18.62 -1.26 7.86
N ALA A 114 -18.04 -0.12 7.44
CA ALA A 114 -17.72 0.13 6.03
C ALA A 114 -16.67 -0.86 5.52
N MET A 115 -15.65 -1.16 6.31
CA MET A 115 -14.62 -2.12 5.92
C MET A 115 -15.18 -3.53 5.69
N GLU A 116 -16.10 -3.95 6.55
CA GLU A 116 -16.80 -5.23 6.38
C GLU A 116 -17.69 -5.24 5.14
N GLN A 117 -18.47 -4.19 4.95
CA GLN A 117 -19.37 -4.07 3.80
C GLN A 117 -18.62 -4.05 2.48
N GLU A 118 -17.49 -3.34 2.43
CA GLU A 118 -16.65 -3.24 1.24
C GLU A 118 -15.73 -4.45 1.06
N ARG A 119 -15.71 -5.38 2.00
CA ARG A 119 -14.84 -6.55 2.01
C ARG A 119 -13.37 -6.16 1.82
N ARG A 120 -12.92 -5.23 2.67
CA ARG A 120 -11.55 -4.72 2.62
C ARG A 120 -10.56 -5.75 3.11
N GLU A 121 -9.39 -5.74 2.48
CA GLU A 121 -8.22 -6.52 2.86
C GLU A 121 -7.03 -5.59 2.99
N VAL A 122 -5.99 -6.04 3.67
CA VAL A 122 -4.73 -5.31 3.79
C VAL A 122 -3.66 -6.02 2.96
N LEU A 123 -2.98 -5.25 2.12
CA LEU A 123 -1.77 -5.68 1.46
C LEU A 123 -0.59 -5.28 2.34
N GLN A 124 0.18 -6.26 2.81
CA GLN A 124 1.43 -6.02 3.54
C GLN A 124 2.57 -6.30 2.58
N ILE A 125 3.33 -5.26 2.24
CA ILE A 125 4.40 -5.32 1.25
C ILE A 125 5.73 -5.26 2.00
N THR A 126 6.50 -6.34 1.96
CA THR A 126 7.84 -6.38 2.52
C THR A 126 8.80 -5.82 1.48
N PRO A 127 9.40 -4.63 1.72
CA PRO A 127 10.30 -4.04 0.74
C PRO A 127 11.53 -4.91 0.52
N ARG A 128 11.91 -5.08 -0.74
CA ARG A 128 13.12 -5.82 -1.12
C ARG A 128 14.14 -4.92 -1.79
N ARG A 129 13.69 -3.96 -2.58
CA ARG A 129 14.53 -3.04 -3.31
C ARG A 129 13.86 -1.70 -3.43
N ALA A 130 14.63 -0.63 -3.26
CA ALA A 130 14.19 0.74 -3.43
C ALA A 130 15.18 1.51 -4.32
N GLY A 131 14.66 2.44 -5.10
CA GLY A 131 15.43 3.27 -6.04
C GLY A 131 14.52 3.74 -7.17
N PRO A 132 15.04 4.58 -8.08
CA PRO A 132 16.40 5.14 -8.09
C PRO A 132 16.65 6.13 -6.97
N ASP A 133 17.93 6.47 -6.75
CA ASP A 133 18.35 7.44 -5.74
C ASP A 133 18.39 8.86 -6.32
N VAL A 134 17.78 9.09 -7.45
CA VAL A 134 17.77 10.36 -8.14
C VAL A 134 16.35 10.91 -8.23
N SER A 135 16.24 12.24 -8.16
CA SER A 135 14.97 12.91 -8.42
C SER A 135 14.72 12.96 -9.93
N GLY A 136 13.48 12.62 -10.31
CA GLY A 136 13.11 12.64 -11.72
C GLY A 136 12.83 14.04 -12.26
#